data_9b272fbde945d4a2e55a5f5b9e7f76ed
#
_entry.id   9b272fbde945d4a2e55a5f5b9e7f76ed
#
_cell.length_a   1.000
_cell.length_b   1.000
_cell.length_c   1.000
_cell.angle_alpha   90.00
_cell.angle_beta   90.00
_cell.angle_gamma   90.00
#
_symmetry.space_group_name_H-M   'P 1'
#
loop_
_entity.id
_entity.type
_entity.pdbx_description
1 polymer ?
#
loop_
_entity_poly.entity_id
_entity_poly.type
_entity_poly.pdbx_seq_one_letter_code
_entity_poly.pdbx_strand_id
1 'polypeptide(L)'
;LTTIFGFKALDKVSIIIVPLLAVFLAVVAWYSIKSSNFNTVLDYAGNGMGFGHAVSAIIGGYIVGMTLLPDLCRYAKQKHDGVVGALIGSFISYPLVLVFSALPSIATASTDYISLLITLGLGTGGIVMLILATWTTNANNLYSSSLALSTIFTNLEKWKIVILIGIVGTVVAASGLAENLIGFLIVLGYLVPPVAGIYITDYYFVDKDAYHLQSSETSISVNPNAFIAWFAGSMVGYCSTNGFITV
;
A
#
# COMPACT_ATOMS: atom_id res chain seq x y z
N LEU A 1 9.89 7.36 15.30
CA LEU A 1 11.31 7.27 15.69
C LEU A 1 12.13 6.54 14.64
N THR A 2 11.80 5.30 14.24
CA THR A 2 12.56 4.54 13.23
C THR A 2 12.75 5.29 11.92
N THR A 3 11.75 6.01 11.45
CA THR A 3 11.78 6.79 10.21
C THR A 3 12.79 7.95 10.25
N ILE A 4 12.99 8.55 11.43
CA ILE A 4 13.97 9.63 11.63
C ILE A 4 15.40 9.12 11.43
N PHE A 5 15.67 7.87 11.82
CA PHE A 5 16.97 7.21 11.64
C PHE A 5 17.22 6.70 10.21
N GLY A 6 16.24 6.85 9.31
CA GLY A 6 16.37 6.56 7.90
C GLY A 6 16.14 5.09 7.52
N PHE A 7 16.36 4.79 6.24
CA PHE A 7 16.04 3.49 5.62
C PHE A 7 16.73 2.29 6.29
N LYS A 8 17.99 2.44 6.73
CA LYS A 8 18.74 1.34 7.36
C LYS A 8 18.09 0.80 8.64
N ALA A 9 17.40 1.65 9.39
CA ALA A 9 16.68 1.22 10.59
C ALA A 9 15.39 0.48 10.22
N LEU A 10 14.69 0.93 9.18
CA LEU A 10 13.49 0.27 8.65
C LEU A 10 13.80 -1.11 8.10
N ASP A 11 14.87 -1.23 7.31
CA ASP A 11 15.33 -2.48 6.70
C ASP A 11 15.59 -3.57 7.76
N LYS A 12 16.39 -3.26 8.79
CA LYS A 12 16.68 -4.20 9.87
C LYS A 12 15.42 -4.69 10.61
N VAL A 13 14.49 -3.79 10.86
CA VAL A 13 13.22 -4.11 11.52
C VAL A 13 12.36 -5.00 10.62
N SER A 14 12.26 -4.67 9.34
CA SER A 14 11.45 -5.40 8.36
C SER A 14 11.96 -6.82 8.12
N ILE A 15 13.29 -7.04 8.06
CA ILE A 15 13.89 -8.38 7.88
C ILE A 15 13.42 -9.37 8.96
N ILE A 16 13.20 -8.91 10.18
CA ILE A 16 12.76 -9.76 11.30
C ILE A 16 11.23 -9.85 11.34
N ILE A 17 10.55 -8.71 11.23
CA ILE A 17 9.10 -8.63 11.47
C ILE A 17 8.31 -9.24 10.30
N VAL A 18 8.72 -9.03 9.04
CA VAL A 18 7.94 -9.49 7.88
C VAL A 18 7.80 -11.02 7.83
N PRO A 19 8.85 -11.84 7.99
CA PRO A 19 8.69 -13.29 8.07
C PRO A 19 7.82 -13.73 9.25
N LEU A 20 7.97 -13.08 10.40
CA LEU A 20 7.17 -13.37 11.59
C LEU A 20 5.69 -13.09 11.35
N LEU A 21 5.36 -11.98 10.69
CA LEU A 21 4.00 -11.64 10.29
C LEU A 21 3.42 -12.64 9.28
N ALA A 22 4.22 -13.07 8.30
CA ALA A 22 3.78 -14.07 7.33
C ALA A 22 3.40 -15.40 7.99
N VAL A 23 4.25 -15.88 8.91
CA VAL A 23 3.97 -17.08 9.70
C VAL A 23 2.73 -16.88 10.57
N PHE A 24 2.61 -15.73 11.22
CA PHE A 24 1.46 -15.42 12.07
C PHE A 24 0.15 -15.41 11.26
N LEU A 25 0.11 -14.77 10.08
CA LEU A 25 -1.06 -14.77 9.21
C LEU A 25 -1.44 -16.19 8.76
N ALA A 26 -0.46 -17.02 8.42
CA ALA A 26 -0.69 -18.41 8.06
C ALA A 26 -1.27 -19.22 9.23
N VAL A 27 -0.77 -19.00 10.46
CA VAL A 27 -1.29 -19.63 11.68
C VAL A 27 -2.72 -19.18 11.95
N VAL A 28 -3.03 -17.90 11.86
CA VAL A 28 -4.38 -17.36 12.06
C VAL A 28 -5.35 -17.95 11.04
N ALA A 29 -4.96 -18.00 9.77
CA ALA A 29 -5.77 -18.60 8.70
C ALA A 29 -6.02 -20.09 8.94
N TRP A 30 -4.98 -20.84 9.28
CA TRP A 30 -5.07 -22.26 9.62
C TRP A 30 -6.03 -22.51 10.79
N TYR A 31 -5.86 -21.73 11.87
CA TYR A 31 -6.69 -21.88 13.07
C TYR A 31 -8.15 -21.53 12.80
N SER A 32 -8.40 -20.54 11.96
CA SER A 32 -9.75 -20.14 11.55
C SER A 32 -10.46 -21.22 10.74
N ILE A 33 -9.75 -21.86 9.80
CA ILE A 33 -10.30 -22.97 9.02
C ILE A 33 -10.58 -24.19 9.91
N LYS A 34 -9.72 -24.46 10.90
CA LYS A 34 -9.89 -25.59 11.80
C LYS A 34 -11.03 -25.38 12.82
N SER A 35 -11.27 -24.15 13.27
CA SER A 35 -12.32 -23.81 14.23
C SER A 35 -13.70 -23.62 13.60
N SER A 36 -13.77 -23.33 12.31
CA SER A 36 -15.00 -23.22 11.54
C SER A 36 -15.15 -24.38 10.55
N ASN A 37 -16.37 -24.61 10.09
CA ASN A 37 -16.57 -25.62 9.05
C ASN A 37 -16.04 -25.05 7.72
N PHE A 38 -15.09 -25.73 7.06
CA PHE A 38 -14.51 -25.29 5.79
C PHE A 38 -15.57 -24.98 4.71
N ASN A 39 -16.71 -25.69 4.75
CA ASN A 39 -17.83 -25.43 3.86
C ASN A 39 -18.38 -24.00 4.01
N THR A 40 -18.35 -23.42 5.20
CA THR A 40 -18.81 -22.04 5.43
C THR A 40 -17.98 -21.03 4.62
N VAL A 41 -16.70 -21.31 4.43
CA VAL A 41 -15.81 -20.47 3.61
C VAL A 41 -16.10 -20.65 2.12
N LEU A 42 -16.39 -21.90 1.67
CA LEU A 42 -16.69 -22.20 0.26
C LEU A 42 -18.07 -21.69 -0.15
N ASP A 43 -19.05 -21.74 0.75
CA ASP A 43 -20.44 -21.31 0.50
C ASP A 43 -20.64 -19.80 0.67
N TYR A 44 -19.57 -19.04 0.96
CA TYR A 44 -19.65 -17.61 1.17
C TYR A 44 -20.03 -16.88 -0.13
N ALA A 45 -21.26 -16.38 -0.18
CA ALA A 45 -21.82 -15.69 -1.35
C ALA A 45 -21.29 -14.24 -1.57
N GLY A 46 -20.41 -13.76 -0.67
CA GLY A 46 -19.93 -12.39 -0.72
C GLY A 46 -20.91 -11.38 -0.11
N ASN A 47 -20.51 -10.10 -0.13
CA ASN A 47 -21.30 -9.00 0.43
C ASN A 47 -22.07 -8.19 -0.62
N GLY A 48 -22.16 -8.68 -1.87
CA GLY A 48 -22.85 -8.00 -2.96
C GLY A 48 -22.10 -6.82 -3.57
N MET A 49 -20.82 -6.64 -3.25
CA MET A 49 -20.00 -5.57 -3.88
C MET A 49 -19.84 -5.86 -5.38
N GLY A 50 -20.07 -4.85 -6.23
CA GLY A 50 -19.85 -4.96 -7.66
C GLY A 50 -18.37 -5.24 -8.00
N PHE A 51 -18.12 -6.03 -9.06
CA PHE A 51 -16.79 -6.46 -9.47
C PHE A 51 -15.81 -5.28 -9.64
N GLY A 52 -16.23 -4.21 -10.34
CA GLY A 52 -15.38 -3.01 -10.54
C GLY A 52 -14.96 -2.34 -9.23
N HIS A 53 -15.88 -2.24 -8.27
CA HIS A 53 -15.57 -1.68 -6.95
C HIS A 53 -14.60 -2.58 -6.15
N ALA A 54 -14.78 -3.90 -6.22
CA ALA A 54 -13.90 -4.85 -5.54
C ALA A 54 -12.48 -4.78 -6.12
N VAL A 55 -12.34 -4.77 -7.44
CA VAL A 55 -11.04 -4.63 -8.12
C VAL A 55 -10.39 -3.29 -7.77
N SER A 56 -11.13 -2.19 -7.81
CA SER A 56 -10.62 -0.86 -7.46
C SER A 56 -10.17 -0.79 -6.01
N ALA A 57 -10.89 -1.40 -5.08
CA ALA A 57 -10.51 -1.45 -3.67
C ALA A 57 -9.21 -2.26 -3.45
N ILE A 58 -9.07 -3.41 -4.11
CA ILE A 58 -7.87 -4.25 -4.05
C ILE A 58 -6.66 -3.51 -4.65
N ILE A 59 -6.83 -2.91 -5.83
CA ILE A 59 -5.78 -2.10 -6.47
C ILE A 59 -5.43 -0.93 -5.55
N GLY A 60 -6.42 -0.18 -5.06
CA GLY A 60 -6.22 0.97 -4.18
C GLY A 60 -5.45 0.64 -2.91
N GLY A 61 -5.65 -0.55 -2.36
CA GLY A 61 -4.91 -1.03 -1.18
C GLY A 61 -3.42 -1.24 -1.42
N TYR A 62 -2.99 -1.47 -2.66
CA TYR A 62 -1.60 -1.78 -3.00
C TYR A 62 -0.91 -0.74 -3.89
N ILE A 63 -1.67 0.00 -4.70
CA ILE A 63 -1.12 0.85 -5.78
C ILE A 63 -0.18 1.95 -5.25
N VAL A 64 -0.45 2.51 -4.08
CA VAL A 64 0.43 3.52 -3.47
C VAL A 64 1.82 2.92 -3.21
N GLY A 65 1.88 1.70 -2.64
CA GLY A 65 3.14 0.99 -2.44
C GLY A 65 3.88 0.71 -3.75
N MET A 66 3.15 0.36 -4.81
CA MET A 66 3.72 0.10 -6.13
C MET A 66 4.30 1.38 -6.76
N THR A 67 3.61 2.50 -6.65
CA THR A 67 4.10 3.77 -7.21
C THR A 67 5.31 4.31 -6.46
N LEU A 68 5.48 3.96 -5.19
CA LEU A 68 6.63 4.33 -4.36
C LEU A 68 7.78 3.31 -4.43
N LEU A 69 7.60 2.19 -5.14
CA LEU A 69 8.59 1.13 -5.23
C LEU A 69 9.95 1.59 -5.77
N PRO A 70 10.04 2.47 -6.78
CA PRO A 70 11.34 2.99 -7.24
C PRO A 70 12.18 3.63 -6.13
N ASP A 71 11.54 4.32 -5.19
CA ASP A 71 12.21 4.95 -4.04
C ASP A 71 12.85 3.93 -3.09
N LEU A 72 12.28 2.74 -3.00
CA LEU A 72 12.81 1.64 -2.20
C LEU A 72 13.85 0.84 -2.99
N CYS A 73 13.62 0.59 -4.27
CA CYS A 73 14.51 -0.18 -5.16
C CYS A 73 15.87 0.49 -5.36
N ARG A 74 16.01 1.80 -5.16
CA ARG A 74 17.31 2.48 -5.23
C ARG A 74 18.33 1.98 -4.19
N TYR A 75 17.88 1.28 -3.14
CA TYR A 75 18.75 0.65 -2.14
C TYR A 75 19.10 -0.79 -2.48
N ALA A 76 18.56 -1.36 -3.56
CA ALA A 76 18.91 -2.70 -4.03
C ALA A 76 20.37 -2.77 -4.44
N LYS A 77 21.04 -3.90 -4.17
CA LYS A 77 22.44 -4.10 -4.53
C LYS A 77 22.62 -4.22 -6.03
N GLN A 78 21.70 -4.85 -6.70
CA GLN A 78 21.68 -5.04 -8.15
C GLN A 78 20.32 -4.62 -8.70
N LYS A 79 20.31 -4.19 -9.98
CA LYS A 79 19.05 -3.76 -10.65
C LYS A 79 18.00 -4.87 -10.66
N HIS A 80 18.42 -6.11 -10.84
CA HIS A 80 17.49 -7.24 -10.89
C HIS A 80 16.87 -7.55 -9.53
N ASP A 81 17.54 -7.27 -8.41
CA ASP A 81 17.00 -7.51 -7.06
C ASP A 81 15.74 -6.69 -6.82
N GLY A 82 15.72 -5.44 -7.29
CA GLY A 82 14.53 -4.58 -7.23
C GLY A 82 13.37 -5.16 -8.04
N VAL A 83 13.64 -5.63 -9.27
CA VAL A 83 12.61 -6.22 -10.14
C VAL A 83 12.07 -7.52 -9.54
N VAL A 84 12.96 -8.41 -9.08
CA VAL A 84 12.54 -9.68 -8.46
C VAL A 84 11.76 -9.43 -7.18
N GLY A 85 12.20 -8.50 -6.33
CA GLY A 85 11.48 -8.11 -5.13
C GLY A 85 10.08 -7.55 -5.44
N ALA A 86 9.97 -6.72 -6.48
CA ALA A 86 8.69 -6.19 -6.96
C ALA A 86 7.74 -7.29 -7.44
N LEU A 87 8.24 -8.22 -8.25
CA LEU A 87 7.45 -9.34 -8.77
C LEU A 87 6.97 -10.28 -7.66
N ILE A 88 7.86 -10.68 -6.75
CA ILE A 88 7.50 -11.51 -5.61
C ILE A 88 6.50 -10.79 -4.70
N GLY A 89 6.74 -9.52 -4.41
CA GLY A 89 5.86 -8.71 -3.57
C GLY A 89 4.44 -8.61 -4.15
N SER A 90 4.33 -8.31 -5.44
CA SER A 90 3.05 -8.03 -6.11
C SER A 90 2.28 -9.28 -6.48
N PHE A 91 2.95 -10.31 -7.01
CA PHE A 91 2.28 -11.49 -7.57
C PHE A 91 2.19 -12.66 -6.62
N ILE A 92 3.00 -12.69 -5.57
CA ILE A 92 3.00 -13.78 -4.59
C ILE A 92 2.57 -13.26 -3.21
N SER A 93 3.32 -12.31 -2.64
CA SER A 93 3.12 -11.89 -1.26
C SER A 93 1.78 -11.19 -1.05
N TYR A 94 1.43 -10.23 -1.91
CA TYR A 94 0.18 -9.48 -1.76
C TYR A 94 -1.08 -10.36 -1.93
N PRO A 95 -1.22 -11.22 -2.97
CA PRO A 95 -2.33 -12.16 -3.05
C PRO A 95 -2.41 -13.12 -1.85
N LEU A 96 -1.27 -13.63 -1.37
CA LEU A 96 -1.25 -14.49 -0.17
C LEU A 96 -1.76 -13.75 1.07
N VAL A 97 -1.34 -12.51 1.28
CA VAL A 97 -1.84 -11.69 2.39
C VAL A 97 -3.35 -11.46 2.28
N LEU A 98 -3.88 -11.19 1.08
CA LEU A 98 -5.31 -11.03 0.87
C LEU A 98 -6.08 -12.32 1.20
N VAL A 99 -5.62 -13.46 0.72
CA VAL A 99 -6.25 -14.77 1.01
C VAL A 99 -6.17 -15.08 2.51
N PHE A 100 -5.00 -14.98 3.12
CA PHE A 100 -4.81 -15.31 4.54
C PHE A 100 -5.53 -14.34 5.49
N SER A 101 -5.83 -13.13 5.07
CA SER A 101 -6.64 -12.19 5.85
C SER A 101 -8.14 -12.36 5.61
N ALA A 102 -8.56 -12.77 4.41
CA ALA A 102 -9.96 -13.01 4.11
C ALA A 102 -10.51 -14.27 4.79
N LEU A 103 -9.72 -15.35 4.83
CA LEU A 103 -10.13 -16.62 5.43
C LEU A 103 -10.63 -16.48 6.88
N PRO A 104 -9.89 -15.83 7.80
CA PRO A 104 -10.37 -15.59 9.15
C PRO A 104 -11.65 -14.75 9.21
N SER A 105 -11.74 -13.71 8.41
CA SER A 105 -12.91 -12.81 8.39
C SER A 105 -14.18 -13.54 7.96
N ILE A 106 -14.08 -14.38 6.94
CA ILE A 106 -15.21 -15.21 6.46
C ILE A 106 -15.57 -16.26 7.53
N ALA A 107 -14.57 -16.94 8.07
CA ALA A 107 -14.77 -18.02 9.05
C ALA A 107 -15.43 -17.56 10.34
N THR A 108 -15.13 -16.34 10.80
CA THR A 108 -15.67 -15.76 12.03
C THR A 108 -16.83 -14.79 11.80
N ALA A 109 -17.17 -14.51 10.55
CA ALA A 109 -18.14 -13.48 10.14
C ALA A 109 -17.85 -12.10 10.78
N SER A 110 -16.57 -11.78 11.03
CA SER A 110 -16.13 -10.54 11.65
C SER A 110 -15.13 -9.80 10.74
N THR A 111 -15.35 -8.50 10.61
CA THR A 111 -14.43 -7.58 9.93
C THR A 111 -13.48 -6.86 10.91
N ASP A 112 -13.77 -6.94 12.21
CA ASP A 112 -12.89 -6.42 13.25
C ASP A 112 -11.80 -7.43 13.60
N TYR A 113 -10.57 -7.11 13.19
CA TYR A 113 -9.43 -8.00 13.34
C TYR A 113 -9.06 -8.26 14.80
N ILE A 114 -9.30 -7.30 15.70
CA ILE A 114 -9.04 -7.45 17.13
C ILE A 114 -10.02 -8.46 17.76
N SER A 115 -11.30 -8.29 17.50
CA SER A 115 -12.35 -9.22 17.95
C SER A 115 -12.13 -10.63 17.40
N LEU A 116 -11.68 -10.74 16.14
CA LEU A 116 -11.32 -12.00 15.50
C LEU A 116 -10.17 -12.70 16.26
N LEU A 117 -9.09 -12.00 16.56
CA LEU A 117 -7.94 -12.57 17.29
C LEU A 117 -8.32 -13.00 18.70
N ILE A 118 -9.19 -12.27 19.40
CA ILE A 118 -9.70 -12.63 20.70
C ILE A 118 -10.55 -13.90 20.61
N THR A 119 -11.46 -13.99 19.63
CA THR A 119 -12.32 -15.15 19.40
C THR A 119 -11.51 -16.42 19.11
N LEU A 120 -10.40 -16.28 18.38
CA LEU A 120 -9.49 -17.39 18.09
C LEU A 120 -8.56 -17.76 19.26
N GLY A 121 -8.65 -17.09 20.40
CA GLY A 121 -7.78 -17.34 21.55
C GLY A 121 -6.35 -16.82 21.39
N LEU A 122 -6.09 -16.00 20.37
CA LEU A 122 -4.77 -15.43 20.06
C LEU A 122 -4.59 -14.01 20.63
N GLY A 123 -5.47 -13.57 21.54
CA GLY A 123 -5.64 -12.20 22.01
C GLY A 123 -4.35 -11.39 22.20
N THR A 124 -3.53 -11.73 23.21
CA THR A 124 -2.33 -10.94 23.52
C THR A 124 -1.27 -11.02 22.43
N GLY A 125 -0.97 -12.23 21.93
CA GLY A 125 0.00 -12.43 20.86
C GLY A 125 -0.42 -11.75 19.56
N GLY A 126 -1.71 -11.82 19.24
CA GLY A 126 -2.29 -11.19 18.07
C GLY A 126 -2.21 -9.66 18.12
N ILE A 127 -2.49 -9.05 19.26
CA ILE A 127 -2.38 -7.59 19.45
C ILE A 127 -0.92 -7.13 19.28
N VAL A 128 0.04 -7.85 19.84
CA VAL A 128 1.47 -7.54 19.65
C VAL A 128 1.85 -7.58 18.16
N MET A 129 1.41 -8.63 17.46
CA MET A 129 1.68 -8.77 16.03
C MET A 129 1.00 -7.68 15.20
N LEU A 130 -0.22 -7.27 15.55
CA LEU A 130 -0.93 -6.17 14.91
C LEU A 130 -0.18 -4.83 15.10
N ILE A 131 0.30 -4.57 16.31
CA ILE A 131 1.13 -3.38 16.59
C ILE A 131 2.41 -3.39 15.76
N LEU A 132 3.11 -4.52 15.66
CA LEU A 132 4.32 -4.65 14.87
C LEU A 132 4.05 -4.47 13.37
N ALA A 133 2.97 -5.03 12.85
CA ALA A 133 2.54 -4.87 11.46
C ALA A 133 2.24 -3.40 11.15
N THR A 134 1.44 -2.76 11.98
CA THR A 134 1.07 -1.35 11.84
C THR A 134 2.29 -0.45 11.94
N TRP A 135 3.20 -0.73 12.86
CA TRP A 135 4.44 0.03 13.02
C TRP A 135 5.30 -0.03 11.76
N THR A 136 5.56 -1.23 11.21
CA THR A 136 6.40 -1.38 10.01
C THR A 136 5.79 -0.69 8.80
N THR A 137 4.48 -0.86 8.59
CA THR A 137 3.76 -0.23 7.47
C THR A 137 3.76 1.30 7.59
N ASN A 138 3.38 1.83 8.75
CA ASN A 138 3.37 3.27 8.98
C ASN A 138 4.76 3.90 8.90
N ALA A 139 5.80 3.20 9.36
CA ALA A 139 7.17 3.69 9.25
C ALA A 139 7.64 3.80 7.79
N ASN A 140 7.29 2.82 6.94
CA ASN A 140 7.58 2.87 5.51
C ASN A 140 6.80 4.00 4.80
N ASN A 141 5.51 4.12 5.07
CA ASN A 141 4.65 5.17 4.49
C ASN A 141 5.15 6.57 4.88
N LEU A 142 5.50 6.75 6.16
CA LEU A 142 6.04 8.02 6.66
C LEU A 142 7.41 8.33 6.05
N TYR A 143 8.25 7.31 5.82
CA TYR A 143 9.53 7.48 5.15
C TYR A 143 9.35 7.97 3.70
N SER A 144 8.52 7.29 2.91
CA SER A 144 8.27 7.64 1.51
C SER A 144 7.60 9.02 1.39
N SER A 145 6.62 9.32 2.24
CA SER A 145 5.97 10.63 2.27
C SER A 145 6.96 11.74 2.64
N SER A 146 7.85 11.49 3.61
CA SER A 146 8.88 12.47 4.01
C SER A 146 9.89 12.71 2.89
N LEU A 147 10.21 11.67 2.13
CA LEU A 147 11.10 11.77 0.99
C LEU A 147 10.47 12.64 -0.11
N ALA A 148 9.22 12.36 -0.48
CA ALA A 148 8.48 13.13 -1.47
C ALA A 148 8.37 14.62 -1.07
N LEU A 149 7.99 14.92 0.18
CA LEU A 149 7.89 16.31 0.64
C LEU A 149 9.25 17.00 0.77
N SER A 150 10.35 16.28 1.01
CA SER A 150 11.68 16.86 1.06
C SER A 150 12.18 17.36 -0.30
N THR A 151 11.60 16.87 -1.41
CA THR A 151 11.91 17.40 -2.74
C THR A 151 11.19 18.72 -3.04
N ILE A 152 10.06 18.97 -2.37
CA ILE A 152 9.27 20.21 -2.49
C ILE A 152 9.79 21.26 -1.50
N PHE A 153 10.00 20.87 -0.26
CA PHE A 153 10.44 21.73 0.84
C PHE A 153 11.94 21.57 1.12
N THR A 154 12.77 21.96 0.16
CA THR A 154 14.24 21.81 0.22
C THR A 154 14.90 22.54 1.37
N ASN A 155 14.27 23.59 1.90
CA ASN A 155 14.78 24.39 3.01
C ASN A 155 14.48 23.80 4.40
N LEU A 156 13.69 22.72 4.48
CA LEU A 156 13.35 22.09 5.76
C LEU A 156 14.19 20.84 5.99
N GLU A 157 14.68 20.69 7.20
CA GLU A 157 15.37 19.47 7.62
C GLU A 157 14.41 18.28 7.61
N LYS A 158 14.86 17.14 7.07
CA LYS A 158 14.03 15.93 6.89
C LYS A 158 13.30 15.50 8.16
N TRP A 159 13.91 15.58 9.32
CA TRP A 159 13.26 15.18 10.59
C TRP A 159 12.06 16.06 10.95
N LYS A 160 12.08 17.36 10.61
CA LYS A 160 10.94 18.28 10.81
C LYS A 160 9.77 17.89 9.92
N ILE A 161 10.07 17.52 8.66
CA ILE A 161 9.07 17.02 7.71
C ILE A 161 8.44 15.73 8.23
N VAL A 162 9.24 14.79 8.73
CA VAL A 162 8.74 13.53 9.33
C VAL A 162 7.78 13.78 10.48
N ILE A 163 8.12 14.70 11.38
CA ILE A 163 7.26 15.06 12.52
C ILE A 163 5.96 15.71 12.03
N LEU A 164 6.06 16.67 11.11
CA LEU A 164 4.89 17.33 10.54
C LEU A 164 3.90 16.35 9.91
N ILE A 165 4.40 15.46 9.05
CA ILE A 165 3.56 14.43 8.40
C ILE A 165 2.96 13.48 9.45
N GLY A 166 3.75 13.09 10.44
CA GLY A 166 3.29 12.23 11.53
C GLY A 166 2.13 12.85 12.32
N ILE A 167 2.23 14.15 12.65
CA ILE A 167 1.14 14.89 13.32
C ILE A 167 -0.09 14.97 12.42
N VAL A 168 0.06 15.41 11.16
CA VAL A 168 -1.05 15.52 10.21
C VAL A 168 -1.73 14.17 10.02
N GLY A 169 -0.95 13.09 9.79
CA GLY A 169 -1.49 11.74 9.64
C GLY A 169 -2.25 11.26 10.88
N THR A 170 -1.77 11.60 12.08
CA THR A 170 -2.45 11.25 13.34
C THR A 170 -3.77 12.01 13.49
N VAL A 171 -3.80 13.29 13.15
CA VAL A 171 -5.04 14.11 13.19
C VAL A 171 -6.05 13.57 12.17
N VAL A 172 -5.62 13.26 10.95
CA VAL A 172 -6.48 12.67 9.91
C VAL A 172 -7.01 11.30 10.35
N ALA A 173 -6.17 10.46 10.95
CA ALA A 173 -6.64 9.18 11.48
C ALA A 173 -7.67 9.34 12.60
N ALA A 174 -7.50 10.33 13.48
CA ALA A 174 -8.43 10.63 14.56
C ALA A 174 -9.75 11.25 14.10
N SER A 175 -9.83 11.77 12.86
CA SER A 175 -11.05 12.38 12.31
C SER A 175 -12.12 11.38 11.84
N GLY A 176 -11.91 10.06 12.02
CA GLY A 176 -12.86 9.03 11.62
C GLY A 176 -12.77 8.60 10.15
N LEU A 177 -11.74 9.01 9.42
CA LEU A 177 -11.56 8.63 8.01
C LEU A 177 -11.48 7.10 7.82
N ALA A 178 -11.04 6.38 8.86
CA ALA A 178 -10.97 4.91 8.86
C ALA A 178 -12.35 4.24 8.75
N GLU A 179 -13.43 4.91 9.14
CA GLU A 179 -14.79 4.37 9.05
C GLU A 179 -15.24 4.16 7.60
N ASN A 180 -14.69 4.94 6.65
CA ASN A 180 -14.95 4.78 5.21
C ASN A 180 -13.74 4.28 4.43
N LEU A 181 -13.02 3.31 5.01
CA LEU A 181 -11.78 2.78 4.42
C LEU A 181 -11.99 2.24 2.99
N ILE A 182 -13.06 1.49 2.74
CA ILE A 182 -13.34 0.91 1.41
C ILE A 182 -13.54 2.02 0.37
N GLY A 183 -14.32 3.05 0.68
CA GLY A 183 -14.50 4.20 -0.19
C GLY A 183 -13.18 4.90 -0.50
N PHE A 184 -12.33 5.08 0.51
CA PHE A 184 -11.00 5.66 0.34
C PHE A 184 -10.11 4.80 -0.58
N LEU A 185 -10.10 3.48 -0.40
CA LEU A 185 -9.32 2.56 -1.26
C LEU A 185 -9.80 2.58 -2.71
N ILE A 186 -11.11 2.65 -2.94
CA ILE A 186 -11.69 2.77 -4.28
C ILE A 186 -11.19 4.06 -4.95
N VAL A 187 -11.20 5.19 -4.22
CA VAL A 187 -10.67 6.47 -4.71
C VAL A 187 -9.19 6.35 -5.08
N LEU A 188 -8.36 5.75 -4.25
CA LEU A 188 -6.96 5.49 -4.57
C LEU A 188 -6.81 4.61 -5.80
N GLY A 189 -7.70 3.63 -5.98
CA GLY A 189 -7.71 2.69 -7.09
C GLY A 189 -7.86 3.35 -8.47
N TYR A 190 -8.47 4.53 -8.57
CA TYR A 190 -8.56 5.25 -9.84
C TYR A 190 -7.71 6.54 -9.91
N LEU A 191 -7.31 7.13 -8.80
CA LEU A 191 -6.48 8.34 -8.80
C LEU A 191 -4.98 8.05 -8.94
N VAL A 192 -4.48 6.93 -8.38
CA VAL A 192 -3.04 6.67 -8.29
C VAL A 192 -2.47 5.94 -9.52
N PRO A 193 -3.14 4.94 -10.14
CA PRO A 193 -2.59 4.25 -11.31
C PRO A 193 -2.15 5.16 -12.47
N PRO A 194 -2.88 6.24 -12.80
CA PRO A 194 -2.44 7.15 -13.87
C PRO A 194 -1.10 7.81 -13.59
N VAL A 195 -0.74 8.05 -12.32
CA VAL A 195 0.57 8.58 -11.95
C VAL A 195 1.68 7.62 -12.39
N ALA A 196 1.52 6.32 -12.11
CA ALA A 196 2.46 5.30 -12.55
C ALA A 196 2.55 5.24 -14.08
N GLY A 197 1.40 5.30 -14.78
CA GLY A 197 1.34 5.34 -16.24
C GLY A 197 2.11 6.52 -16.82
N ILE A 198 2.00 7.69 -16.20
CA ILE A 198 2.67 8.91 -16.67
C ILE A 198 4.19 8.76 -16.59
N TYR A 199 4.75 8.42 -15.41
CA TYR A 199 6.21 8.36 -15.31
C TYR A 199 6.82 7.18 -16.09
N ILE A 200 6.09 6.07 -16.27
CA ILE A 200 6.51 4.95 -17.14
C ILE A 200 6.55 5.43 -18.60
N THR A 201 5.49 6.09 -19.06
CA THR A 201 5.41 6.60 -20.43
C THR A 201 6.47 7.67 -20.67
N ASP A 202 6.66 8.58 -19.73
CA ASP A 202 7.67 9.63 -19.82
C ASP A 202 9.07 9.03 -19.95
N TYR A 203 9.42 8.08 -19.09
CA TYR A 203 10.74 7.42 -19.11
C TYR A 203 11.01 6.63 -20.40
N TYR A 204 10.03 5.87 -20.91
CA TYR A 204 10.29 4.97 -22.05
C TYR A 204 10.01 5.58 -23.40
N PHE A 205 9.11 6.57 -23.50
CA PHE A 205 8.58 7.06 -24.78
C PHE A 205 8.79 8.56 -25.01
N VAL A 206 8.97 9.37 -23.97
CA VAL A 206 9.07 10.83 -24.13
C VAL A 206 10.52 11.30 -24.02
N ASP A 207 11.14 11.16 -22.88
CA ASP A 207 12.50 11.66 -22.64
C ASP A 207 13.26 10.80 -21.65
N LYS A 208 13.92 9.76 -22.16
CA LYS A 208 14.77 8.88 -21.38
C LYS A 208 16.01 9.59 -20.82
N ASP A 209 16.50 10.58 -21.53
CA ASP A 209 17.75 11.27 -21.19
C ASP A 209 17.56 12.28 -20.05
N ALA A 210 16.33 12.78 -19.84
CA ALA A 210 15.99 13.63 -18.69
C ALA A 210 16.20 12.95 -17.33
N TYR A 211 16.20 11.61 -17.29
CA TYR A 211 16.41 10.84 -16.08
C TYR A 211 17.90 10.55 -15.78
N HIS A 212 18.83 11.03 -16.62
CA HIS A 212 20.25 10.99 -16.33
C HIS A 212 20.64 12.16 -15.40
N LEU A 213 21.40 11.84 -14.33
CA LEU A 213 21.79 12.80 -13.27
C LEU A 213 22.55 14.06 -13.77
N GLN A 214 22.98 14.08 -15.02
CA GLN A 214 23.73 15.20 -15.64
C GLN A 214 22.83 16.22 -16.37
N SER A 215 21.55 15.94 -16.59
CA SER A 215 20.64 16.80 -17.36
C SER A 215 19.81 17.78 -16.53
N SER A 216 20.18 18.02 -15.28
CA SER A 216 19.34 18.71 -14.27
C SER A 216 19.18 20.23 -14.46
N GLU A 217 19.74 20.82 -15.53
CA GLU A 217 19.72 22.29 -15.72
C GLU A 217 18.44 22.85 -16.37
N THR A 218 17.53 22.00 -16.86
CA THR A 218 16.31 22.44 -17.58
C THR A 218 15.02 21.78 -17.14
N SER A 219 14.92 21.40 -15.86
CA SER A 219 13.67 20.81 -15.39
C SER A 219 12.55 21.86 -15.32
N ILE A 220 11.52 21.69 -16.13
CA ILE A 220 10.26 22.43 -15.98
C ILE A 220 9.70 22.10 -14.61
N SER A 221 9.52 23.11 -13.76
CA SER A 221 9.05 22.93 -12.39
C SER A 221 7.65 22.30 -12.30
N VAL A 222 6.82 22.48 -13.33
CA VAL A 222 5.47 21.90 -13.44
C VAL A 222 5.19 21.55 -14.89
N ASN A 223 4.79 20.29 -15.14
CA ASN A 223 4.38 19.83 -16.48
C ASN A 223 2.84 19.77 -16.59
N PRO A 224 2.18 20.73 -17.26
CA PRO A 224 0.73 20.76 -17.40
C PRO A 224 0.16 19.51 -18.11
N ASN A 225 0.90 18.96 -19.08
CA ASN A 225 0.46 17.78 -19.83
C ASN A 225 0.36 16.54 -18.93
N ALA A 226 1.23 16.41 -17.95
CA ALA A 226 1.15 15.34 -16.96
C ALA A 226 -0.12 15.42 -16.11
N PHE A 227 -0.55 16.64 -15.74
CA PHE A 227 -1.81 16.84 -15.01
C PHE A 227 -3.04 16.54 -15.86
N ILE A 228 -3.03 16.92 -17.14
CA ILE A 228 -4.12 16.60 -18.07
C ILE A 228 -4.20 15.08 -18.26
N ALA A 229 -3.07 14.40 -18.46
CA ALA A 229 -3.03 12.94 -18.60
C ALA A 229 -3.50 12.23 -17.32
N TRP A 230 -3.08 12.72 -16.15
CA TRP A 230 -3.54 12.23 -14.86
C TRP A 230 -5.06 12.36 -14.69
N PHE A 231 -5.61 13.53 -14.99
CA PHE A 231 -7.05 13.76 -14.89
C PHE A 231 -7.84 12.87 -15.84
N ALA A 232 -7.41 12.77 -17.11
CA ALA A 232 -8.05 11.90 -18.09
C ALA A 232 -8.02 10.44 -17.68
N GLY A 233 -6.86 9.93 -17.22
CA GLY A 233 -6.72 8.56 -16.74
C GLY A 233 -7.58 8.29 -15.49
N SER A 234 -7.64 9.25 -14.57
CA SER A 234 -8.49 9.15 -13.37
C SER A 234 -9.97 9.15 -13.71
N MET A 235 -10.41 9.92 -14.69
CA MET A 235 -11.80 9.90 -15.17
C MET A 235 -12.18 8.58 -15.83
N VAL A 236 -11.29 8.00 -16.64
CA VAL A 236 -11.50 6.65 -17.21
C VAL A 236 -11.63 5.63 -16.10
N GLY A 237 -10.73 5.65 -15.09
CA GLY A 237 -10.78 4.76 -13.94
C GLY A 237 -12.07 4.92 -13.14
N TYR A 238 -12.52 6.14 -12.89
CA TYR A 238 -13.78 6.44 -12.22
C TYR A 238 -14.98 5.88 -13.00
N CYS A 239 -15.05 6.12 -14.30
CA CYS A 239 -16.12 5.63 -15.16
C CYS A 239 -16.17 4.11 -15.23
N SER A 240 -15.01 3.45 -15.29
CA SER A 240 -14.90 1.99 -15.28
C SER A 240 -15.36 1.41 -13.93
N THR A 241 -14.91 2.01 -12.83
CA THR A 241 -15.29 1.56 -11.46
C THR A 241 -16.80 1.62 -11.25
N ASN A 242 -17.47 2.67 -11.76
CA ASN A 242 -18.92 2.85 -11.62
C ASN A 242 -19.76 2.18 -12.73
N GLY A 243 -19.13 1.41 -13.63
CA GLY A 243 -19.83 0.65 -14.66
C GLY A 243 -20.33 1.48 -15.83
N PHE A 244 -19.87 2.73 -15.99
CA PHE A 244 -20.21 3.55 -17.17
C PHE A 244 -19.44 3.13 -18.42
N ILE A 245 -18.32 2.45 -18.24
CA ILE A 245 -17.50 1.87 -19.31
C ILE A 245 -17.22 0.42 -18.94
N THR A 246 -17.71 -0.52 -19.71
CA THR A 246 -17.31 -1.94 -19.63
C THR A 246 -16.02 -2.10 -20.44
N VAL A 247 -14.93 -2.41 -19.77
CA VAL A 247 -13.66 -2.78 -20.39
C VAL A 247 -13.59 -4.30 -20.48
#